data_9a85ad84282650a2343c74c5044eda13
#
_entry.id   9a85ad84282650a2343c74c5044eda13
#
_cell.length_a   1.000
_cell.length_b   1.000
_cell.length_c   1.000
_cell.angle_alpha   90.00
_cell.angle_beta   90.00
_cell.angle_gamma   90.00
#
_symmetry.space_group_name_H-M   'P 1'
#
loop_
_entity.id
_entity.type
_entity.pdbx_description
1 polymer ?
#
loop_
_entity_poly.entity_id
_entity_poly.type
_entity_poly.pdbx_seq_one_letter_code
_entity_poly.pdbx_strand_id
1 'polypeptide(L)'
;MKHRNIHQFACMIALALLLLLTACAPGGDGAGTNPPEEGTTAAITAATTVAPESNGTPAPDVTLLNSDGKEVKLSDFFGKPIVLNFWASWCPPCKAELPDFDKACRAYEGKVTFLMVNLTDGQRETVEGAKSFIEDKGYTFPVYFDTKYEASYKYGLSSIPQTFFLDANGNVVAQATGMITAAQLEQGIGMIYGE
;
A
#
# COMPACT_ATOMS: atom_id res chain seq x y z
N MET A 1 10.01 10.52 -49.46
CA MET A 1 10.65 11.85 -49.69
C MET A 1 10.26 12.69 -48.48
N LYS A 2 11.05 13.06 -47.63
CA LYS A 2 12.20 13.83 -47.41
C LYS A 2 12.80 13.56 -46.02
N HIS A 3 14.01 13.16 -46.03
CA HIS A 3 15.05 13.12 -45.00
C HIS A 3 15.38 14.49 -44.43
N ARG A 4 16.14 14.43 -43.29
CA ARG A 4 17.09 15.42 -42.73
C ARG A 4 16.51 16.24 -41.59
N ASN A 5 17.14 16.41 -40.45
CA ASN A 5 18.57 16.54 -40.19
C ASN A 5 18.91 16.14 -38.76
N ILE A 6 19.87 15.28 -38.66
CA ILE A 6 20.86 15.18 -37.59
C ILE A 6 21.82 16.37 -37.78
N HIS A 7 22.20 17.05 -36.76
CA HIS A 7 23.53 17.59 -36.52
C HIS A 7 23.51 18.64 -35.40
N GLN A 8 24.24 18.30 -34.35
CA GLN A 8 25.40 19.07 -33.91
C GLN A 8 25.09 20.26 -33.00
N PHE A 9 25.42 20.07 -31.78
CA PHE A 9 26.32 20.99 -31.10
C PHE A 9 27.10 20.19 -30.05
N ALA A 10 28.25 19.74 -30.49
CA ALA A 10 29.39 19.44 -29.63
C ALA A 10 30.29 20.66 -29.65
N CYS A 11 30.94 20.93 -28.57
CA CYS A 11 32.23 21.53 -28.46
C CYS A 11 32.34 22.74 -27.54
N MET A 12 33.20 22.54 -26.61
CA MET A 12 34.20 23.48 -26.05
C MET A 12 33.75 24.30 -24.85
N ILE A 13 34.47 24.31 -23.73
CA ILE A 13 35.87 24.69 -23.47
C ILE A 13 36.17 24.29 -22.03
N ALA A 14 37.02 23.47 -21.65
CA ALA A 14 38.45 23.49 -21.33
C ALA A 14 38.92 24.66 -20.43
N LEU A 15 39.45 24.23 -19.27
CA LEU A 15 40.65 24.73 -18.60
C LEU A 15 40.60 26.07 -17.88
N ALA A 16 40.67 26.05 -16.55
CA ALA A 16 41.56 26.92 -15.79
C ALA A 16 41.90 26.29 -14.44
N LEU A 17 43.10 25.82 -14.37
CA LEU A 17 43.87 25.39 -13.21
C LEU A 17 44.44 26.63 -12.52
N LEU A 18 44.24 26.82 -11.21
CA LEU A 18 45.20 27.60 -10.42
C LEU A 18 45.27 27.11 -8.99
N LEU A 19 46.42 26.61 -8.65
CA LEU A 19 46.94 26.27 -7.34
C LEU A 19 47.07 27.54 -6.46
N LEU A 20 46.74 27.45 -5.18
CA LEU A 20 47.48 28.16 -4.13
C LEU A 20 47.52 27.30 -2.86
N LEU A 21 48.70 26.78 -2.61
CA LEU A 21 49.21 26.25 -1.36
C LEU A 21 49.42 27.41 -0.37
N THR A 22 48.92 27.27 0.84
CA THR A 22 49.65 27.86 2.00
C THR A 22 49.47 26.94 3.21
N ALA A 23 50.55 26.45 3.69
CA ALA A 23 50.77 25.71 4.91
C ALA A 23 50.77 26.66 6.12
N CYS A 24 50.27 26.21 7.26
CA CYS A 24 50.94 26.35 8.57
C CYS A 24 50.19 25.52 9.63
N ALA A 25 50.87 24.58 10.21
CA ALA A 25 50.58 23.99 11.54
C ALA A 25 51.52 24.76 12.55
N PRO A 26 51.53 24.48 13.91
CA PRO A 26 50.91 23.43 14.71
C PRO A 26 50.35 23.92 16.08
N GLY A 27 49.71 23.03 16.84
CA GLY A 27 49.79 23.06 18.30
C GLY A 27 48.43 22.95 19.00
N GLY A 28 48.26 21.88 19.82
CA GLY A 28 47.23 21.84 20.83
C GLY A 28 46.77 20.40 21.16
N ASP A 29 47.48 19.78 22.14
CA ASP A 29 47.10 18.52 22.76
C ASP A 29 45.73 18.57 23.40
N GLY A 30 44.90 17.56 23.17
CA GLY A 30 43.62 17.34 23.82
C GLY A 30 43.22 15.92 23.65
N ALA A 31 43.69 15.02 24.54
CA ALA A 31 43.22 13.64 24.62
C ALA A 31 41.74 13.64 25.03
N GLY A 32 40.89 13.29 24.10
CA GLY A 32 39.50 12.97 24.32
C GLY A 32 39.22 11.61 23.64
N THR A 33 39.32 10.56 24.44
CA THR A 33 38.90 9.23 24.06
C THR A 33 37.36 9.20 23.86
N ASN A 34 36.92 9.28 22.63
CA ASN A 34 35.56 8.92 22.28
C ASN A 34 35.50 7.42 21.98
N PRO A 35 34.54 6.68 22.56
CA PRO A 35 34.29 5.30 22.18
C PRO A 35 33.77 5.24 20.72
N PRO A 36 33.96 4.12 20.02
CA PRO A 36 33.45 3.96 18.68
C PRO A 36 31.92 4.03 18.71
N GLU A 37 31.35 4.98 18.00
CA GLU A 37 29.92 4.97 17.67
C GLU A 37 29.67 3.74 16.78
N GLU A 38 29.11 2.69 17.40
CA GLU A 38 28.40 1.64 16.67
C GLU A 38 27.32 2.33 15.83
N GLY A 39 27.53 2.28 14.53
CA GLY A 39 26.51 2.71 13.56
C GLY A 39 25.23 1.88 13.75
N THR A 40 24.35 2.38 14.57
CA THR A 40 22.97 1.90 14.64
C THR A 40 22.31 2.26 13.31
N THR A 41 22.35 1.32 12.38
CA THR A 41 21.46 1.32 11.23
C THR A 41 20.05 1.20 11.78
N ALA A 42 19.41 2.34 12.03
CA ALA A 42 17.99 2.39 12.32
C ALA A 42 17.25 1.92 11.07
N ALA A 43 17.03 0.61 10.99
CA ALA A 43 16.02 0.06 10.12
C ALA A 43 14.68 0.67 10.57
N ILE A 44 14.20 1.65 9.80
CA ILE A 44 12.85 2.18 9.95
C ILE A 44 11.92 1.09 9.44
N THR A 45 11.72 0.06 10.27
CA THR A 45 10.61 -0.86 10.11
C THR A 45 9.40 -0.06 10.58
N ALA A 46 8.71 0.58 9.64
CA ALA A 46 7.36 1.06 9.87
C ALA A 46 6.51 -0.19 10.15
N ALA A 47 6.48 -0.60 11.40
CA ALA A 47 5.62 -1.68 11.85
C ALA A 47 4.19 -1.18 11.72
N THR A 48 3.53 -1.57 10.62
CA THR A 48 2.08 -1.44 10.51
C THR A 48 1.48 -2.32 11.61
N THR A 49 0.95 -1.66 12.64
CA THR A 49 0.31 -2.36 13.76
C THR A 49 -1.14 -2.58 13.39
N VAL A 50 -1.59 -3.85 13.41
CA VAL A 50 -3.03 -4.17 13.43
C VAL A 50 -3.49 -3.90 14.86
N ALA A 51 -4.18 -2.78 15.08
CA ALA A 51 -4.68 -2.41 16.39
C ALA A 51 -6.12 -2.88 16.54
N PRO A 52 -6.51 -3.51 17.68
CA PRO A 52 -7.89 -3.85 17.95
C PRO A 52 -8.70 -2.58 18.27
N GLU A 53 -9.80 -2.39 17.56
CA GLU A 53 -10.81 -1.39 17.90
C GLU A 53 -11.73 -2.00 18.96
N SER A 54 -11.60 -1.55 20.21
CA SER A 54 -12.45 -2.03 21.30
C SER A 54 -13.89 -1.48 21.12
N ASN A 55 -14.85 -2.37 20.98
CA ASN A 55 -16.31 -2.17 20.93
C ASN A 55 -16.98 -2.08 19.57
N GLY A 56 -16.43 -2.68 18.52
CA GLY A 56 -17.16 -2.92 17.28
C GLY A 56 -17.87 -1.68 16.71
N THR A 57 -17.12 -0.66 16.28
CA THR A 57 -17.70 0.50 15.62
C THR A 57 -18.31 0.05 14.28
N PRO A 58 -19.60 0.32 13.99
CA PRO A 58 -20.20 -0.05 12.71
C PRO A 58 -19.38 0.52 11.54
N ALA A 59 -19.02 -0.35 10.60
CA ALA A 59 -18.33 0.07 9.39
C ALA A 59 -19.26 0.96 8.55
N PRO A 60 -18.76 2.06 7.97
CA PRO A 60 -19.54 2.86 7.04
C PRO A 60 -20.07 2.02 5.89
N ASP A 61 -21.39 1.96 5.70
CA ASP A 61 -21.97 1.32 4.52
C ASP A 61 -21.70 2.15 3.28
N VAL A 62 -21.19 1.50 2.25
CA VAL A 62 -20.74 2.12 0.99
C VAL A 62 -21.23 1.35 -0.21
N THR A 63 -21.39 2.05 -1.33
CA THR A 63 -21.75 1.46 -2.62
C THR A 63 -20.52 1.34 -3.49
N LEU A 64 -20.25 0.14 -3.98
CA LEU A 64 -19.13 -0.22 -4.85
C LEU A 64 -19.65 -0.80 -6.17
N LEU A 65 -18.84 -0.81 -7.21
CA LEU A 65 -19.11 -1.63 -8.40
C LEU A 65 -18.40 -2.98 -8.27
N ASN A 66 -19.08 -4.06 -8.60
CA ASN A 66 -18.46 -5.36 -8.75
C ASN A 66 -17.81 -5.53 -10.15
N SER A 67 -17.19 -6.69 -10.39
CA SER A 67 -16.54 -6.99 -11.69
C SER A 67 -17.52 -7.02 -12.88
N ASP A 68 -18.82 -7.22 -12.65
CA ASP A 68 -19.85 -7.18 -13.68
C ASP A 68 -20.38 -5.76 -13.94
N GLY A 69 -19.86 -4.75 -13.23
CA GLY A 69 -20.32 -3.36 -13.30
C GLY A 69 -21.64 -3.10 -12.58
N LYS A 70 -22.06 -4.00 -11.68
CA LYS A 70 -23.28 -3.83 -10.86
C LYS A 70 -22.92 -3.17 -9.54
N GLU A 71 -23.78 -2.27 -9.08
CA GLU A 71 -23.69 -1.71 -7.74
C GLU A 71 -24.02 -2.77 -6.68
N VAL A 72 -23.17 -2.84 -5.65
CA VAL A 72 -23.33 -3.65 -4.45
C VAL A 72 -23.04 -2.80 -3.22
N LYS A 73 -23.66 -3.09 -2.11
CA LYS A 73 -23.37 -2.42 -0.84
C LYS A 73 -22.49 -3.29 0.04
N LEU A 74 -21.67 -2.66 0.88
CA LEU A 74 -20.91 -3.40 1.88
C LEU A 74 -21.82 -4.25 2.76
N SER A 75 -22.99 -3.72 3.15
CA SER A 75 -24.00 -4.44 3.95
C SER A 75 -24.55 -5.70 3.30
N ASP A 76 -24.47 -5.86 1.99
CA ASP A 76 -24.89 -7.08 1.28
C ASP A 76 -24.00 -8.28 1.63
N PHE A 77 -22.81 -8.05 2.20
CA PHE A 77 -21.82 -9.08 2.56
C PHE A 77 -21.83 -9.45 4.05
N PHE A 78 -22.67 -8.82 4.87
CA PHE A 78 -22.78 -9.14 6.29
C PHE A 78 -23.29 -10.57 6.49
N GLY A 79 -23.04 -11.13 7.66
CA GLY A 79 -23.29 -12.53 8.00
C GLY A 79 -22.04 -13.41 7.98
N LYS A 80 -20.92 -12.90 7.43
CA LYS A 80 -19.58 -13.49 7.52
C LYS A 80 -18.58 -12.42 7.86
N PRO A 81 -17.47 -12.77 8.53
CA PRO A 81 -16.34 -11.85 8.71
C PRO A 81 -15.81 -11.34 7.39
N ILE A 82 -15.35 -10.08 7.36
CA ILE A 82 -14.90 -9.42 6.14
C ILE A 82 -13.48 -8.87 6.32
N VAL A 83 -12.63 -9.15 5.34
CA VAL A 83 -11.36 -8.44 5.10
C VAL A 83 -11.61 -7.44 3.98
N LEU A 84 -11.60 -6.15 4.33
CA LEU A 84 -11.79 -5.03 3.40
C LEU A 84 -10.45 -4.34 3.19
N ASN A 85 -9.88 -4.44 1.98
CA ASN A 85 -8.61 -3.82 1.64
C ASN A 85 -8.77 -2.80 0.52
N PHE A 86 -8.15 -1.63 0.68
CA PHE A 86 -8.13 -0.55 -0.31
C PHE A 86 -6.78 -0.50 -1.00
N TRP A 87 -6.78 -0.56 -2.33
CA TRP A 87 -5.57 -0.69 -3.14
C TRP A 87 -5.68 -0.01 -4.51
N ALA A 88 -4.53 0.09 -5.22
CA ALA A 88 -4.48 0.49 -6.62
C ALA A 88 -3.32 -0.20 -7.36
N SER A 89 -3.42 -0.38 -8.67
CA SER A 89 -2.39 -1.06 -9.49
C SER A 89 -1.08 -0.29 -9.56
N TRP A 90 -1.12 1.02 -9.41
CA TRP A 90 0.05 1.91 -9.40
C TRP A 90 0.74 2.02 -8.04
N CYS A 91 0.18 1.45 -6.97
CA CYS A 91 0.67 1.55 -5.60
C CYS A 91 1.71 0.45 -5.31
N PRO A 92 3.02 0.75 -5.16
CA PRO A 92 4.04 -0.28 -4.94
C PRO A 92 3.83 -1.12 -3.68
N PRO A 93 3.55 -0.53 -2.48
CA PRO A 93 3.30 -1.33 -1.28
C PRO A 93 2.03 -2.19 -1.39
N CYS A 94 0.97 -1.70 -2.08
CA CYS A 94 -0.21 -2.51 -2.33
C CYS A 94 0.15 -3.77 -3.14
N LYS A 95 0.90 -3.60 -4.23
CA LYS A 95 1.33 -4.74 -5.08
C LYS A 95 2.17 -5.76 -4.34
N ALA A 96 2.92 -5.33 -3.32
CA ALA A 96 3.77 -6.22 -2.54
C ALA A 96 2.97 -7.14 -1.61
N GLU A 97 1.80 -6.70 -1.10
CA GLU A 97 0.96 -7.51 -0.20
C GLU A 97 -0.09 -8.37 -0.91
N LEU A 98 -0.52 -7.99 -2.13
CA LEU A 98 -1.60 -8.71 -2.86
C LEU A 98 -1.40 -10.23 -3.00
N PRO A 99 -0.18 -10.78 -3.19
CA PRO A 99 0.03 -12.22 -3.20
C PRO A 99 -0.41 -12.92 -1.92
N ASP A 100 -0.20 -12.28 -0.76
CA ASP A 100 -0.59 -12.81 0.54
C ASP A 100 -2.11 -12.76 0.71
N PHE A 101 -2.76 -11.69 0.24
CA PHE A 101 -4.23 -11.59 0.22
C PHE A 101 -4.86 -12.65 -0.68
N ASP A 102 -4.27 -12.92 -1.85
CA ASP A 102 -4.77 -13.94 -2.76
C ASP A 102 -4.66 -15.35 -2.15
N LYS A 103 -3.54 -15.63 -1.48
CA LYS A 103 -3.35 -16.88 -0.75
C LYS A 103 -4.35 -17.03 0.40
N ALA A 104 -4.53 -15.98 1.21
CA ALA A 104 -5.48 -15.98 2.32
C ALA A 104 -6.92 -16.11 1.82
N CYS A 105 -7.31 -15.40 0.76
CA CYS A 105 -8.64 -15.48 0.16
C CYS A 105 -8.99 -16.93 -0.21
N ARG A 106 -8.06 -17.68 -0.81
CA ARG A 106 -8.24 -19.10 -1.11
C ARG A 106 -8.30 -19.98 0.14
N ALA A 107 -7.46 -19.70 1.15
CA ALA A 107 -7.39 -20.50 2.39
C ALA A 107 -8.68 -20.36 3.23
N TYR A 108 -9.31 -19.19 3.20
CA TYR A 108 -10.52 -18.89 3.95
C TYR A 108 -11.78 -18.86 3.09
N GLU A 109 -11.75 -19.48 1.89
CA GLU A 109 -12.90 -19.56 1.01
C GLU A 109 -14.14 -20.10 1.73
N GLY A 110 -15.27 -19.40 1.57
CA GLY A 110 -16.53 -19.72 2.24
C GLY A 110 -16.63 -19.35 3.72
N LYS A 111 -15.51 -19.03 4.38
CA LYS A 111 -15.40 -18.70 5.82
C LYS A 111 -15.30 -17.20 6.06
N VAL A 112 -14.43 -16.51 5.31
CA VAL A 112 -14.20 -15.06 5.37
C VAL A 112 -14.45 -14.46 3.99
N THR A 113 -15.12 -13.32 3.96
CA THR A 113 -15.34 -12.55 2.72
C THR A 113 -14.18 -11.58 2.52
N PHE A 114 -13.56 -11.61 1.33
CA PHE A 114 -12.55 -10.63 0.95
C PHE A 114 -13.17 -9.61 -0.01
N LEU A 115 -13.07 -8.33 0.34
CA LEU A 115 -13.48 -7.20 -0.50
C LEU A 115 -12.24 -6.38 -0.86
N MET A 116 -11.66 -6.68 -2.02
CA MET A 116 -10.46 -6.00 -2.52
C MET A 116 -10.91 -4.78 -3.33
N VAL A 117 -11.00 -3.61 -2.66
CA VAL A 117 -11.55 -2.38 -3.23
C VAL A 117 -10.47 -1.58 -3.92
N ASN A 118 -10.57 -1.47 -5.23
CA ASN A 118 -9.69 -0.64 -6.05
C ASN A 118 -10.15 0.81 -6.04
N LEU A 119 -9.21 1.74 -5.80
CA LEU A 119 -9.45 3.19 -5.87
C LEU A 119 -9.41 3.65 -7.32
N THR A 120 -10.55 3.64 -7.97
CA THR A 120 -10.72 3.89 -9.40
C THR A 120 -11.04 5.36 -9.66
N ASP A 121 -10.05 6.15 -10.07
CA ASP A 121 -10.20 7.60 -10.31
C ASP A 121 -10.60 7.95 -11.76
N GLY A 122 -10.69 6.96 -12.63
CA GLY A 122 -11.03 7.15 -14.03
C GLY A 122 -9.92 7.79 -14.89
N GLN A 123 -8.76 8.10 -14.30
CA GLN A 123 -7.62 8.72 -14.97
C GLN A 123 -6.35 7.89 -14.79
N ARG A 124 -5.79 7.87 -13.57
CA ARG A 124 -4.59 7.09 -13.23
C ARG A 124 -4.91 5.61 -13.02
N GLU A 125 -6.11 5.33 -12.52
CA GLU A 125 -6.64 4.00 -12.26
C GLU A 125 -8.03 3.86 -12.88
N THR A 126 -8.19 2.95 -13.82
CA THR A 126 -9.48 2.65 -14.46
C THR A 126 -9.95 1.25 -14.08
N VAL A 127 -11.24 0.99 -14.23
CA VAL A 127 -11.81 -0.36 -14.00
C VAL A 127 -11.13 -1.40 -14.88
N GLU A 128 -10.94 -1.07 -16.16
CA GLU A 128 -10.30 -1.96 -17.14
C GLU A 128 -8.83 -2.20 -16.79
N GLY A 129 -8.09 -1.14 -16.40
CA GLY A 129 -6.69 -1.23 -16.02
C GLY A 129 -6.49 -2.10 -14.76
N ALA A 130 -7.35 -1.92 -13.76
CA ALA A 130 -7.31 -2.73 -12.54
C ALA A 130 -7.65 -4.21 -12.82
N LYS A 131 -8.66 -4.50 -13.66
CA LYS A 131 -9.01 -5.86 -14.07
C LYS A 131 -7.86 -6.53 -14.81
N SER A 132 -7.28 -5.83 -15.80
CA SER A 132 -6.13 -6.34 -16.56
C SER A 132 -4.95 -6.65 -15.64
N PHE A 133 -4.66 -5.79 -14.67
CA PHE A 133 -3.61 -6.03 -13.67
C PHE A 133 -3.85 -7.32 -12.86
N ILE A 134 -5.09 -7.56 -12.42
CA ILE A 134 -5.47 -8.76 -11.65
C ILE A 134 -5.32 -10.02 -12.51
N GLU A 135 -5.81 -9.98 -13.77
CA GLU A 135 -5.70 -11.06 -14.73
C GLU A 135 -4.24 -11.40 -15.06
N ASP A 136 -3.42 -10.39 -15.35
CA ASP A 136 -1.99 -10.55 -15.65
C ASP A 136 -1.21 -11.19 -14.51
N LYS A 137 -1.63 -10.95 -13.25
CA LYS A 137 -1.03 -11.53 -12.05
C LYS A 137 -1.61 -12.89 -11.68
N GLY A 138 -2.73 -13.30 -12.28
CA GLY A 138 -3.43 -14.53 -11.97
C GLY A 138 -4.05 -14.55 -10.57
N TYR A 139 -4.41 -13.38 -10.04
CA TYR A 139 -5.10 -13.30 -8.75
C TYR A 139 -6.56 -13.71 -8.88
N THR A 140 -7.07 -14.38 -7.84
CA THR A 140 -8.42 -14.97 -7.82
C THR A 140 -9.37 -14.32 -6.83
N PHE A 141 -8.90 -13.41 -5.98
CA PHE A 141 -9.76 -12.68 -5.06
C PHE A 141 -10.75 -11.77 -5.79
N PRO A 142 -11.96 -11.56 -5.24
CA PRO A 142 -12.94 -10.67 -5.85
C PRO A 142 -12.52 -9.21 -5.74
N VAL A 143 -12.68 -8.46 -6.84
CA VAL A 143 -12.33 -7.03 -6.91
C VAL A 143 -13.58 -6.20 -7.04
N TYR A 144 -13.61 -5.10 -6.28
CA TYR A 144 -14.64 -4.07 -6.29
C TYR A 144 -14.01 -2.72 -6.60
N PHE A 145 -14.80 -1.77 -7.10
CA PHE A 145 -14.30 -0.49 -7.58
C PHE A 145 -15.02 0.67 -6.90
N ASP A 146 -14.25 1.56 -6.27
CA ASP A 146 -14.75 2.81 -5.68
C ASP A 146 -14.66 3.94 -6.71
N THR A 147 -15.55 3.90 -7.71
CA THR A 147 -15.56 4.86 -8.83
C THR A 147 -16.15 6.23 -8.47
N LYS A 148 -16.78 6.34 -7.30
CA LYS A 148 -17.42 7.56 -6.81
C LYS A 148 -16.68 8.17 -5.61
N TYR A 149 -15.55 7.58 -5.20
CA TYR A 149 -14.80 7.96 -3.98
C TYR A 149 -15.62 7.91 -2.69
N GLU A 150 -16.77 7.21 -2.71
CA GLU A 150 -17.64 7.12 -1.55
C GLU A 150 -16.96 6.35 -0.41
N ALA A 151 -16.36 5.19 -0.74
CA ALA A 151 -15.66 4.38 0.23
C ALA A 151 -14.40 5.08 0.74
N SER A 152 -13.59 5.64 -0.15
CA SER A 152 -12.39 6.41 0.20
C SER A 152 -12.70 7.53 1.18
N TYR A 153 -13.78 8.27 0.95
CA TYR A 153 -14.19 9.40 1.79
C TYR A 153 -14.73 8.93 3.15
N LYS A 154 -15.68 7.98 3.15
CA LYS A 154 -16.34 7.51 4.37
C LYS A 154 -15.38 6.77 5.32
N TYR A 155 -14.39 6.05 4.78
CA TYR A 155 -13.33 5.38 5.55
C TYR A 155 -12.17 6.31 5.91
N GLY A 156 -12.19 7.57 5.50
CA GLY A 156 -11.16 8.55 5.81
C GLY A 156 -9.77 8.16 5.30
N LEU A 157 -9.69 7.54 4.10
CA LEU A 157 -8.42 7.05 3.58
C LEU A 157 -7.44 8.19 3.35
N SER A 158 -6.34 8.20 4.09
CA SER A 158 -5.24 9.14 3.91
C SER A 158 -4.10 8.59 3.05
N SER A 159 -4.02 7.29 2.96
CA SER A 159 -3.02 6.56 2.17
C SER A 159 -3.52 5.15 1.86
N ILE A 160 -2.87 4.48 0.90
CA ILE A 160 -3.07 3.07 0.59
C ILE A 160 -1.73 2.32 0.60
N PRO A 161 -1.74 1.00 0.88
CA PRO A 161 -2.92 0.20 1.20
C PRO A 161 -3.48 0.53 2.58
N GLN A 162 -4.76 0.24 2.78
CA GLN A 162 -5.39 0.28 4.09
C GLN A 162 -6.35 -0.91 4.21
N THR A 163 -6.28 -1.62 5.34
CA THR A 163 -7.05 -2.84 5.56
C THR A 163 -7.91 -2.69 6.80
N PHE A 164 -9.17 -3.09 6.70
CA PHE A 164 -10.11 -3.18 7.80
C PHE A 164 -10.57 -4.62 7.97
N PHE A 165 -10.67 -5.05 9.22
CA PHE A 165 -11.16 -6.37 9.61
C PHE A 165 -12.50 -6.19 10.29
N LEU A 166 -13.56 -6.74 9.70
CA LEU A 166 -14.92 -6.58 10.19
C LEU A 166 -15.46 -7.93 10.69
N ASP A 167 -16.21 -7.87 11.79
CA ASP A 167 -16.98 -9.02 12.25
C ASP A 167 -18.17 -9.34 11.32
N ALA A 168 -18.88 -10.44 11.58
CA ALA A 168 -20.04 -10.85 10.78
C ALA A 168 -21.20 -9.86 10.85
N ASN A 169 -21.24 -8.96 11.83
CA ASN A 169 -22.27 -7.93 11.97
C ASN A 169 -21.89 -6.63 11.23
N GLY A 170 -20.68 -6.58 10.62
CA GLY A 170 -20.18 -5.41 9.93
C GLY A 170 -19.56 -4.36 10.85
N ASN A 171 -19.12 -4.73 12.05
CA ASN A 171 -18.36 -3.83 12.91
C ASN A 171 -16.86 -3.94 12.63
N VAL A 172 -16.17 -2.82 12.64
CA VAL A 172 -14.69 -2.78 12.55
C VAL A 172 -14.12 -3.29 13.87
N VAL A 173 -13.37 -4.39 13.80
CA VAL A 173 -12.67 -5.02 14.93
C VAL A 173 -11.21 -4.59 14.97
N ALA A 174 -10.59 -4.45 13.80
CA ALA A 174 -9.22 -4.00 13.67
C ALA A 174 -9.00 -3.28 12.33
N GLN A 175 -7.96 -2.45 12.28
CA GLN A 175 -7.53 -1.79 11.05
C GLN A 175 -6.01 -1.70 10.98
N ALA A 176 -5.50 -1.59 9.75
CA ALA A 176 -4.09 -1.36 9.48
C ALA A 176 -3.93 -0.33 8.36
N THR A 177 -3.02 0.62 8.55
CA THR A 177 -2.63 1.61 7.54
C THR A 177 -1.23 1.31 7.03
N GLY A 178 -1.07 1.28 5.70
CA GLY A 178 0.14 0.83 5.03
C GLY A 178 0.15 -0.69 4.80
N MET A 179 1.20 -1.15 4.12
CA MET A 179 1.39 -2.56 3.79
C MET A 179 1.45 -3.44 5.04
N ILE A 180 0.73 -4.55 5.03
CA ILE A 180 0.80 -5.57 6.07
C ILE A 180 1.49 -6.84 5.54
N THR A 181 2.12 -7.57 6.46
CA THR A 181 2.72 -8.88 6.18
C THR A 181 1.67 -9.98 6.23
N ALA A 182 1.98 -11.15 5.66
CA ALA A 182 1.12 -12.34 5.77
C ALA A 182 0.77 -12.67 7.24
N ALA A 183 1.72 -12.55 8.17
CA ALA A 183 1.48 -12.80 9.59
C ALA A 183 0.49 -11.80 10.22
N GLN A 184 0.56 -10.52 9.83
CA GLN A 184 -0.37 -9.49 10.29
C GLN A 184 -1.77 -9.67 9.67
N LEU A 185 -1.84 -10.10 8.40
CA LEU A 185 -3.11 -10.47 7.76
C LEU A 185 -3.77 -11.64 8.50
N GLU A 186 -3.03 -12.71 8.79
CA GLU A 186 -3.52 -13.85 9.56
C GLU A 186 -3.95 -13.45 10.98
N GLN A 187 -3.18 -12.57 11.64
CA GLN A 187 -3.56 -12.03 12.95
C GLN A 187 -4.89 -11.29 12.89
N GLY A 188 -5.09 -10.41 11.89
CA GLY A 188 -6.33 -9.66 11.71
C GLY A 188 -7.51 -10.58 11.41
N ILE A 189 -7.31 -11.60 10.56
CA ILE A 189 -8.33 -12.62 10.28
C ILE A 189 -8.70 -13.37 11.57
N GLY A 190 -7.72 -13.77 12.40
CA GLY A 190 -7.96 -14.42 13.66
C GLY A 190 -8.78 -13.59 14.67
N MET A 191 -8.79 -12.25 14.55
CA MET A 191 -9.61 -11.38 15.41
C MET A 191 -11.09 -11.37 15.01
N ILE A 192 -11.40 -11.62 13.73
CA ILE A 192 -12.78 -11.58 13.21
C ILE A 192 -13.37 -12.95 12.94
N TYR A 193 -12.53 -13.95 12.77
CA TYR A 193 -12.87 -15.35 12.54
C TYR A 193 -12.25 -16.18 13.67
N GLY A 194 -12.96 -16.25 14.82
CA GLY A 194 -12.60 -17.14 15.91
C GLY A 194 -13.09 -18.58 15.61
N GLU A 195 -12.18 -19.55 15.67
CA GLU A 195 -12.57 -20.95 15.82
C GLU A 195 -13.04 -21.23 17.25
#